data_9c300049109a2b585a94f31a38e33e8e
#
_entry.id   9c300049109a2b585a94f31a38e33e8e
#
_cell.length_a   1.000
_cell.length_b   1.000
_cell.length_c   1.000
_cell.angle_alpha   90.00
_cell.angle_beta   90.00
_cell.angle_gamma   90.00
#
_symmetry.space_group_name_H-M   'P 1'
#
loop_
_entity.id
_entity.type
_entity.pdbx_description
1 polymer ?
#
loop_
_entity_poly.entity_id
_entity_poly.type
_entity_poly.pdbx_seq_one_letter_code
_entity_poly.pdbx_strand_id
1 'polypeptide(L)'
;RRPTTYQREMNKVLQEIIDLLDVEPIDENLFRGQNHNTEHVFGGQVLAQALASAFRTVDNSQQLHSLHSYFLRAGDWTRPILYEVDRIRDGRSFSTRRVAAIQNGRTIFTLACSWQKPEEGLDHTLPMPDVPPPESLRGDLETYTELAKTQPEMARFTFRFDAIDSRAVERITMMNRGEHPPYKH
;
A
#
# COMPACT_ATOMS: atom_id res chain seq x y z
N ARG A 1 -9.78 -11.41 -27.52
CA ARG A 1 -8.31 -11.51 -27.75
C ARG A 1 -7.72 -12.26 -26.55
N ARG A 2 -6.82 -13.24 -26.80
CA ARG A 2 -6.12 -13.94 -25.70
C ARG A 2 -5.11 -12.98 -25.07
N PRO A 3 -4.98 -12.94 -23.72
CA PRO A 3 -4.00 -12.08 -23.06
C PRO A 3 -2.57 -12.47 -23.45
N THR A 4 -1.70 -11.48 -23.59
CA THR A 4 -0.27 -11.69 -23.87
C THR A 4 0.42 -12.37 -22.68
N THR A 5 1.62 -12.93 -22.88
CA THR A 5 2.43 -13.53 -21.80
C THR A 5 2.67 -12.51 -20.68
N TYR A 6 2.98 -11.26 -21.01
CA TYR A 6 3.15 -10.15 -20.07
C TYR A 6 1.88 -9.88 -19.26
N GLN A 7 0.70 -9.85 -19.88
CA GLN A 7 -0.57 -9.66 -19.17
C GLN A 7 -0.90 -10.84 -18.24
N ARG A 8 -0.46 -12.06 -18.56
CA ARG A 8 -0.64 -13.24 -17.69
C ARG A 8 0.28 -13.18 -16.46
N GLU A 9 1.51 -12.74 -16.64
CA GLU A 9 2.48 -12.58 -15.55
C GLU A 9 2.06 -11.43 -14.62
N MET A 10 1.65 -10.29 -15.16
CA MET A 10 1.11 -9.17 -14.38
C MET A 10 -0.15 -9.55 -13.59
N ASN A 11 -1.05 -10.33 -14.19
CA ASN A 11 -2.22 -10.84 -13.47
C ASN A 11 -1.84 -11.77 -12.31
N LYS A 12 -0.76 -12.52 -12.44
CA LYS A 12 -0.26 -13.38 -11.37
C LYS A 12 0.27 -12.57 -10.20
N VAL A 13 1.12 -11.57 -10.46
CA VAL A 13 1.68 -10.71 -9.41
C VAL A 13 0.58 -9.91 -8.70
N LEU A 14 -0.40 -9.40 -9.44
CA LEU A 14 -1.56 -8.74 -8.84
C LEU A 14 -2.37 -9.70 -7.96
N GLN A 15 -2.57 -10.94 -8.41
CA GLN A 15 -3.27 -11.95 -7.63
C GLN A 15 -2.51 -12.28 -6.34
N GLU A 16 -1.20 -12.43 -6.39
CA GLU A 16 -0.35 -12.64 -5.21
C GLU A 16 -0.49 -11.51 -4.18
N ILE A 17 -0.64 -10.26 -4.62
CA ILE A 17 -0.91 -9.12 -3.72
C ILE A 17 -2.31 -9.22 -3.12
N ILE A 18 -3.32 -9.55 -3.93
CA ILE A 18 -4.70 -9.71 -3.44
C ILE A 18 -4.75 -10.82 -2.39
N ASP A 19 -4.13 -11.96 -2.68
CA ASP A 19 -4.04 -13.10 -1.75
C ASP A 19 -3.31 -12.72 -0.45
N LEU A 20 -2.28 -11.89 -0.55
CA LEU A 20 -1.53 -11.38 0.60
C LEU A 20 -2.39 -10.49 1.51
N LEU A 21 -3.37 -9.77 0.94
CA LEU A 21 -4.29 -8.92 1.69
C LEU A 21 -5.45 -9.71 2.31
N ASP A 22 -5.67 -10.96 1.90
CA ASP A 22 -6.68 -11.85 2.47
C ASP A 22 -6.18 -12.44 3.80
N VAL A 23 -6.19 -11.62 4.84
CA VAL A 23 -5.76 -12.01 6.19
C VAL A 23 -6.68 -13.10 6.76
N GLU A 24 -6.09 -14.11 7.38
CA GLU A 24 -6.80 -15.23 7.98
C GLU A 24 -7.44 -14.83 9.31
N PRO A 25 -8.76 -14.99 9.51
CA PRO A 25 -9.38 -14.78 10.81
C PRO A 25 -8.96 -15.88 11.79
N ILE A 26 -8.41 -15.51 12.92
CA ILE A 26 -8.05 -16.43 14.01
C ILE A 26 -9.09 -16.38 15.11
N ASP A 27 -9.62 -15.19 15.40
CA ASP A 27 -10.67 -14.94 16.36
C ASP A 27 -11.46 -13.68 15.94
N GLU A 28 -12.50 -13.28 16.65
CA GLU A 28 -13.40 -12.17 16.32
C GLU A 28 -12.67 -10.87 15.96
N ASN A 29 -11.59 -10.56 16.67
CA ASN A 29 -10.80 -9.34 16.49
C ASN A 29 -9.31 -9.63 16.27
N LEU A 30 -8.96 -10.88 15.94
CA LEU A 30 -7.57 -11.31 15.73
C LEU A 30 -7.43 -11.95 14.35
N PHE A 31 -6.48 -11.45 13.59
CA PHE A 31 -6.20 -11.91 12.22
C PHE A 31 -4.73 -12.25 12.06
N ARG A 32 -4.43 -13.11 11.09
CA ARG A 32 -3.07 -13.50 10.73
C ARG A 32 -2.79 -13.13 9.28
N GLY A 33 -1.76 -12.32 9.05
CA GLY A 33 -1.23 -12.03 7.73
C GLY A 33 0.04 -12.82 7.44
N GLN A 34 0.16 -13.35 6.22
CA GLN A 34 1.37 -14.01 5.74
C GLN A 34 2.34 -12.99 5.15
N ASN A 35 3.63 -13.37 5.08
CA ASN A 35 4.66 -12.63 4.38
C ASN A 35 5.08 -13.41 3.13
N HIS A 36 5.18 -12.73 2.00
CA HIS A 36 5.66 -13.32 0.74
C HIS A 36 7.08 -12.89 0.37
N ASN A 37 7.66 -12.00 1.14
CA ASN A 37 8.97 -11.46 0.84
C ASN A 37 10.11 -12.25 1.46
N THR A 38 11.26 -12.25 0.79
CA THR A 38 12.39 -13.09 1.11
C THR A 38 13.51 -12.36 1.84
N GLU A 39 13.43 -11.06 2.03
CA GLU A 39 14.53 -10.29 2.65
C GLU A 39 14.08 -9.31 3.74
N HIS A 40 12.86 -8.76 3.63
CA HIS A 40 12.33 -7.82 4.61
C HIS A 40 10.81 -7.68 4.50
N VAL A 41 10.15 -7.31 5.57
CA VAL A 41 8.72 -7.00 5.56
C VAL A 41 8.49 -5.62 4.95
N PHE A 42 7.70 -5.57 3.87
CA PHE A 42 7.35 -4.30 3.24
C PHE A 42 6.31 -3.54 4.08
N GLY A 43 6.60 -2.27 4.40
CA GLY A 43 5.72 -1.47 5.24
C GLY A 43 4.30 -1.29 4.68
N GLY A 44 4.17 -1.12 3.37
CA GLY A 44 2.86 -1.02 2.71
C GLY A 44 2.02 -2.29 2.85
N GLN A 45 2.63 -3.47 2.88
CA GLN A 45 1.96 -4.75 3.16
C GLN A 45 1.40 -4.76 4.58
N VAL A 46 2.21 -4.38 5.58
CA VAL A 46 1.79 -4.35 6.99
C VAL A 46 0.60 -3.41 7.18
N LEU A 47 0.68 -2.21 6.58
CA LEU A 47 -0.41 -1.24 6.62
C LEU A 47 -1.68 -1.79 5.96
N ALA A 48 -1.56 -2.38 4.78
CA ALA A 48 -2.69 -2.89 4.02
C ALA A 48 -3.36 -4.09 4.72
N GLN A 49 -2.60 -5.03 5.29
CA GLN A 49 -3.11 -6.14 6.08
C GLN A 49 -3.77 -5.67 7.39
N ALA A 50 -3.19 -4.67 8.08
CA ALA A 50 -3.80 -4.06 9.27
C ALA A 50 -5.14 -3.42 8.92
N LEU A 51 -5.19 -2.68 7.80
CA LEU A 51 -6.42 -2.06 7.32
C LEU A 51 -7.46 -3.10 6.89
N ALA A 52 -7.06 -4.16 6.18
CA ALA A 52 -7.93 -5.27 5.80
C ALA A 52 -8.53 -5.96 7.04
N SER A 53 -7.72 -6.15 8.09
CA SER A 53 -8.20 -6.68 9.38
C SER A 53 -9.26 -5.78 10.02
N ALA A 54 -9.02 -4.46 10.02
CA ALA A 54 -9.97 -3.48 10.54
C ALA A 54 -11.28 -3.46 9.73
N PHE A 55 -11.22 -3.51 8.40
CA PHE A 55 -12.40 -3.56 7.51
C PHE A 55 -13.33 -4.73 7.83
N ARG A 56 -12.80 -5.89 8.22
CA ARG A 56 -13.60 -7.07 8.58
C ARG A 56 -14.41 -6.92 9.87
N THR A 57 -14.19 -5.83 10.59
CA THR A 57 -14.89 -5.53 11.86
C THR A 57 -15.85 -4.35 11.77
N VAL A 58 -16.00 -3.74 10.59
CA VAL A 58 -16.83 -2.54 10.36
C VAL A 58 -17.99 -2.88 9.43
N ASP A 59 -19.12 -2.20 9.60
CA ASP A 59 -20.28 -2.33 8.73
C ASP A 59 -19.96 -1.84 7.31
N ASN A 60 -20.33 -2.64 6.30
CA ASN A 60 -20.06 -2.35 4.89
C ASN A 60 -20.75 -1.07 4.36
N SER A 61 -21.69 -0.48 5.10
CA SER A 61 -22.32 0.79 4.74
C SER A 61 -21.45 2.01 5.06
N GLN A 62 -20.33 1.81 5.73
CA GLN A 62 -19.39 2.87 6.11
C GLN A 62 -18.15 2.85 5.22
N GLN A 63 -17.63 4.03 4.92
CA GLN A 63 -16.44 4.23 4.12
C GLN A 63 -15.29 4.75 4.97
N LEU A 64 -14.08 4.23 4.74
CA LEU A 64 -12.87 4.75 5.35
C LEU A 64 -12.64 6.19 4.88
N HIS A 65 -12.45 7.11 5.84
CA HIS A 65 -12.15 8.51 5.52
C HIS A 65 -10.83 9.00 6.12
N SER A 66 -10.29 8.31 7.14
CA SER A 66 -9.00 8.71 7.71
C SER A 66 -8.25 7.52 8.30
N LEU A 67 -6.94 7.56 8.22
CA LEU A 67 -6.04 6.65 8.94
C LEU A 67 -4.75 7.37 9.33
N HIS A 68 -4.17 6.92 10.43
CA HIS A 68 -2.85 7.32 10.90
C HIS A 68 -2.10 6.11 11.44
N SER A 69 -0.81 6.00 11.16
CA SER A 69 -0.04 4.81 11.55
C SER A 69 1.38 5.14 11.96
N TYR A 70 1.98 4.25 12.77
CA TYR A 70 3.38 4.31 13.16
C TYR A 70 4.07 2.97 12.93
N PHE A 71 5.20 3.01 12.23
CA PHE A 71 6.14 1.91 12.17
C PHE A 71 7.06 1.99 13.38
N LEU A 72 6.99 1.00 14.25
CA LEU A 72 7.69 1.01 15.54
C LEU A 72 8.98 0.17 15.51
N ARG A 73 8.96 -0.93 14.76
CA ARG A 73 10.08 -1.89 14.67
C ARG A 73 10.09 -2.57 13.31
N ALA A 74 11.26 -3.04 12.89
CA ALA A 74 11.36 -3.92 11.73
C ALA A 74 10.61 -5.23 11.99
N GLY A 75 9.87 -5.69 10.98
CA GLY A 75 9.22 -6.99 10.99
C GLY A 75 10.18 -8.11 10.60
N ASP A 76 9.93 -9.31 11.11
CA ASP A 76 10.58 -10.55 10.74
C ASP A 76 9.81 -11.20 9.56
N TRP A 77 10.42 -11.20 8.39
CA TRP A 77 9.78 -11.73 7.16
C TRP A 77 9.56 -13.24 7.19
N THR A 78 10.28 -13.97 8.07
CA THR A 78 10.15 -15.44 8.21
C THR A 78 8.94 -15.88 9.02
N ARG A 79 8.21 -14.95 9.63
CA ARG A 79 7.08 -15.20 10.53
C ARG A 79 5.84 -14.46 10.09
N PRO A 80 4.64 -15.04 10.30
CA PRO A 80 3.39 -14.31 10.09
C PRO A 80 3.28 -13.14 11.07
N ILE A 81 2.41 -12.18 10.70
CA ILE A 81 2.08 -11.05 11.55
C ILE A 81 0.68 -11.25 12.10
N LEU A 82 0.51 -11.06 13.40
CA LEU A 82 -0.81 -11.04 14.04
C LEU A 82 -1.31 -9.60 14.09
N TYR A 83 -2.56 -9.40 13.69
CA TYR A 83 -3.26 -8.11 13.71
C TYR A 83 -4.39 -8.19 14.73
N GLU A 84 -4.21 -7.50 15.85
CA GLU A 84 -5.22 -7.35 16.89
C GLU A 84 -6.00 -6.06 16.64
N VAL A 85 -7.32 -6.17 16.45
CA VAL A 85 -8.22 -5.06 16.19
C VAL A 85 -8.97 -4.68 17.46
N ASP A 86 -8.79 -3.44 17.90
CA ASP A 86 -9.56 -2.86 19.00
C ASP A 86 -10.72 -2.03 18.41
N ARG A 87 -11.97 -2.40 18.76
CA ARG A 87 -13.19 -1.70 18.36
C ARG A 87 -13.43 -0.54 19.31
N ILE A 88 -12.73 0.59 19.07
CA ILE A 88 -12.82 1.77 19.94
C ILE A 88 -14.23 2.32 19.99
N ARG A 89 -14.93 2.34 18.83
CA ARG A 89 -16.27 2.88 18.72
C ARG A 89 -17.04 2.27 17.56
N ASP A 90 -18.31 1.94 17.81
CA ASP A 90 -19.33 1.65 16.82
C ASP A 90 -20.49 2.63 17.04
N GLY A 91 -20.50 3.73 16.29
CA GLY A 91 -21.53 4.75 16.33
C GLY A 91 -22.45 4.68 15.11
N ARG A 92 -23.55 5.40 15.16
CA ARG A 92 -24.53 5.44 14.05
C ARG A 92 -23.93 5.99 12.75
N SER A 93 -23.11 7.04 12.82
CA SER A 93 -22.49 7.69 11.65
C SER A 93 -20.99 7.36 11.51
N PHE A 94 -20.29 7.09 12.62
CA PHE A 94 -18.85 6.85 12.63
C PHE A 94 -18.48 5.58 13.38
N SER A 95 -17.49 4.87 12.86
CA SER A 95 -16.79 3.78 13.56
C SER A 95 -15.30 4.05 13.63
N THR A 96 -14.67 3.65 14.74
CA THR A 96 -13.23 3.84 14.95
C THR A 96 -12.59 2.53 15.34
N ARG A 97 -11.45 2.23 14.74
CA ARG A 97 -10.63 1.05 15.03
C ARG A 97 -9.20 1.45 15.33
N ARG A 98 -8.58 0.69 16.21
CA ARG A 98 -7.14 0.67 16.39
C ARG A 98 -6.64 -0.74 16.10
N VAL A 99 -5.53 -0.85 15.38
CA VAL A 99 -4.92 -2.15 15.07
C VAL A 99 -3.48 -2.15 15.56
N ALA A 100 -3.09 -3.21 16.26
CA ALA A 100 -1.72 -3.52 16.59
C ALA A 100 -1.24 -4.69 15.73
N ALA A 101 -0.16 -4.49 14.97
CA ALA A 101 0.53 -5.58 14.30
C ALA A 101 1.63 -6.13 15.22
N ILE A 102 1.58 -7.43 15.50
CA ILE A 102 2.37 -8.07 16.54
C ILE A 102 3.21 -9.21 15.95
N GLN A 103 4.49 -9.24 16.29
CA GLN A 103 5.37 -10.39 16.08
C GLN A 103 6.23 -10.63 17.32
N ASN A 104 6.47 -11.90 17.65
CA ASN A 104 7.30 -12.28 18.81
C ASN A 104 6.84 -11.60 20.12
N GLY A 105 5.54 -11.41 20.32
CA GLY A 105 4.98 -10.73 21.49
C GLY A 105 5.24 -9.23 21.56
N ARG A 106 5.70 -8.60 20.46
CA ARG A 106 6.00 -7.17 20.40
C ARG A 106 5.23 -6.50 19.29
N THR A 107 4.66 -5.34 19.57
CA THR A 107 4.03 -4.51 18.55
C THR A 107 5.10 -3.93 17.63
N ILE A 108 5.00 -4.23 16.33
CA ILE A 108 5.90 -3.72 15.29
C ILE A 108 5.32 -2.52 14.54
N PHE A 109 3.97 -2.41 14.53
CA PHE A 109 3.24 -1.36 13.83
C PHE A 109 1.91 -1.10 14.53
N THR A 110 1.42 0.14 14.47
CA THR A 110 0.09 0.54 14.97
C THR A 110 -0.64 1.36 13.92
N LEU A 111 -1.96 1.18 13.84
CA LEU A 111 -2.88 1.92 12.98
C LEU A 111 -4.07 2.39 13.80
N ALA A 112 -4.47 3.65 13.64
CA ALA A 112 -5.77 4.17 14.06
C ALA A 112 -6.52 4.65 12.81
N CYS A 113 -7.78 4.27 12.67
CA CYS A 113 -8.57 4.59 11.48
C CYS A 113 -10.04 4.80 11.81
N SER A 114 -10.73 5.57 10.97
CA SER A 114 -12.12 5.96 11.15
C SER A 114 -12.90 5.77 9.85
N TRP A 115 -14.14 5.30 10.01
CA TRP A 115 -15.12 5.14 8.96
C TRP A 115 -16.31 6.06 9.20
N GLN A 116 -16.95 6.48 8.13
CA GLN A 116 -18.13 7.33 8.14
C GLN A 116 -19.17 6.79 7.18
N LYS A 117 -20.45 6.90 7.53
CA LYS A 117 -21.53 6.73 6.55
C LYS A 117 -21.47 7.87 5.54
N PRO A 118 -21.63 7.58 4.22
CA PRO A 118 -21.73 8.63 3.23
C PRO A 118 -22.88 9.59 3.58
N GLU A 119 -22.59 10.86 3.57
CA GLU A 119 -23.55 11.95 3.82
C GLU A 119 -23.35 13.04 2.77
N GLU A 120 -24.41 13.69 2.35
CA GLU A 120 -24.32 14.90 1.51
C GLU A 120 -23.82 16.08 2.36
N GLY A 121 -22.97 16.92 1.79
CA GLY A 121 -22.39 18.03 2.50
C GLY A 121 -21.80 19.07 1.56
N LEU A 122 -21.06 20.01 2.12
CA LEU A 122 -20.30 20.99 1.33
C LEU A 122 -19.08 20.30 0.69
N ASP A 123 -18.99 20.44 -0.63
CA ASP A 123 -17.86 19.94 -1.41
C ASP A 123 -16.84 21.08 -1.63
N HIS A 124 -15.59 20.80 -1.32
CA HIS A 124 -14.47 21.67 -1.64
C HIS A 124 -13.26 20.83 -2.04
N THR A 125 -12.71 21.12 -3.21
CA THR A 125 -11.44 20.54 -3.65
C THR A 125 -10.58 21.59 -4.33
N LEU A 126 -9.27 21.45 -4.17
CA LEU A 126 -8.33 22.25 -4.97
C LEU A 126 -8.30 21.70 -6.41
N PRO A 127 -8.08 22.57 -7.41
CA PRO A 127 -7.90 22.10 -8.77
C PRO A 127 -6.70 21.15 -8.83
N MET A 128 -6.86 20.06 -9.58
CA MET A 128 -5.76 19.14 -9.85
C MET A 128 -4.65 19.88 -10.59
N PRO A 129 -3.37 19.65 -10.27
CA PRO A 129 -2.25 20.17 -11.07
C PRO A 129 -2.39 19.78 -12.54
N ASP A 130 -2.00 20.68 -13.44
CA ASP A 130 -1.96 20.39 -14.88
C ASP A 130 -0.77 19.47 -15.16
N VAL A 131 -1.07 18.18 -15.36
CA VAL A 131 -0.08 17.14 -15.63
C VAL A 131 -0.50 16.31 -16.84
N PRO A 132 0.46 15.77 -17.62
CA PRO A 132 0.14 14.88 -18.74
C PRO A 132 -0.61 13.64 -18.28
N PRO A 133 -1.53 13.08 -19.10
CA PRO A 133 -2.19 11.82 -18.77
C PRO A 133 -1.17 10.67 -18.68
N PRO A 134 -1.36 9.69 -17.80
CA PRO A 134 -0.38 8.63 -17.57
C PRO A 134 -0.05 7.83 -18.84
N GLU A 135 -1.00 7.67 -19.75
CA GLU A 135 -0.80 6.95 -21.03
C GLU A 135 0.22 7.63 -21.94
N SER A 136 0.46 8.92 -21.79
CA SER A 136 1.47 9.69 -22.56
C SER A 136 2.86 9.63 -21.94
N LEU A 137 2.98 9.11 -20.74
CA LEU A 137 4.23 9.03 -19.99
C LEU A 137 4.85 7.63 -20.11
N ARG A 138 6.18 7.58 -20.16
CA ARG A 138 6.93 6.34 -20.14
C ARG A 138 6.87 5.67 -18.78
N GLY A 139 6.60 4.36 -18.73
CA GLY A 139 6.58 3.57 -17.49
C GLY A 139 7.96 3.48 -16.83
N ASP A 140 7.95 3.44 -15.49
CA ASP A 140 9.19 3.33 -14.72
C ASP A 140 9.88 1.97 -14.93
N LEU A 141 9.12 0.87 -15.02
CA LEU A 141 9.67 -0.44 -15.35
C LEU A 141 10.46 -0.43 -16.66
N GLU A 142 9.89 0.12 -17.72
CA GLU A 142 10.56 0.25 -19.02
C GLU A 142 11.82 1.10 -18.91
N THR A 143 11.74 2.19 -18.15
CA THR A 143 12.86 3.12 -17.96
C THR A 143 14.01 2.48 -17.21
N TYR A 144 13.74 1.82 -16.10
CA TYR A 144 14.79 1.17 -15.31
C TYR A 144 15.37 -0.06 -16.01
N THR A 145 14.55 -0.77 -16.81
CA THR A 145 15.04 -1.86 -17.66
C THR A 145 16.01 -1.34 -18.71
N GLU A 146 15.74 -0.20 -19.32
CA GLU A 146 16.64 0.40 -20.31
C GLU A 146 17.92 0.94 -19.64
N LEU A 147 17.80 1.63 -18.52
CA LEU A 147 18.93 2.13 -17.74
C LEU A 147 19.85 1.00 -17.25
N ALA A 148 19.31 -0.13 -16.88
CA ALA A 148 20.07 -1.29 -16.42
C ALA A 148 21.02 -1.87 -17.49
N LYS A 149 20.80 -1.60 -18.77
CA LYS A 149 21.71 -2.02 -19.85
C LYS A 149 23.08 -1.30 -19.77
N THR A 150 23.09 -0.07 -19.30
CA THR A 150 24.31 0.76 -19.17
C THR A 150 24.76 0.93 -17.73
N GLN A 151 23.84 0.74 -16.78
CA GLN A 151 24.03 0.91 -15.33
C GLN A 151 23.42 -0.29 -14.61
N PRO A 152 24.15 -1.42 -14.47
CA PRO A 152 23.60 -2.67 -13.93
C PRO A 152 22.97 -2.54 -12.53
N GLU A 153 23.44 -1.59 -11.73
CA GLU A 153 22.87 -1.29 -10.40
C GLU A 153 21.42 -0.81 -10.46
N MET A 154 20.95 -0.32 -11.61
CA MET A 154 19.55 0.09 -11.78
C MET A 154 18.58 -1.08 -11.89
N ALA A 155 19.07 -2.29 -12.19
CA ALA A 155 18.24 -3.49 -12.25
C ALA A 155 17.48 -3.76 -10.94
N ARG A 156 18.04 -3.39 -9.79
CA ARG A 156 17.38 -3.53 -8.47
C ARG A 156 16.07 -2.75 -8.33
N PHE A 157 15.82 -1.77 -9.18
CA PHE A 157 14.59 -0.98 -9.14
C PHE A 157 13.47 -1.60 -9.98
N THR A 158 13.77 -2.52 -10.91
CA THR A 158 12.75 -3.17 -11.75
C THR A 158 11.78 -4.02 -10.96
N PHE A 159 12.22 -4.67 -9.88
CA PHE A 159 11.38 -5.51 -9.01
C PHE A 159 10.29 -4.75 -8.24
N ARG A 160 10.36 -3.42 -8.18
CA ARG A 160 9.38 -2.61 -7.42
C ARG A 160 8.13 -2.28 -8.20
N PHE A 161 8.12 -2.53 -9.52
CA PHE A 161 7.08 -2.03 -10.42
C PHE A 161 6.21 -3.12 -11.06
N ASP A 162 6.42 -4.40 -10.68
CA ASP A 162 5.71 -5.51 -11.33
C ASP A 162 4.19 -5.48 -11.12
N ALA A 163 3.72 -4.91 -10.01
CA ALA A 163 2.30 -4.87 -9.66
C ALA A 163 1.67 -3.47 -9.78
N ILE A 164 2.49 -2.41 -9.86
CA ILE A 164 2.03 -1.02 -9.90
C ILE A 164 2.67 -0.35 -11.10
N ASP A 165 1.84 0.12 -12.04
CA ASP A 165 2.29 0.92 -13.18
C ASP A 165 2.59 2.35 -12.71
N SER A 166 3.86 2.61 -12.43
CA SER A 166 4.36 3.91 -12.01
C SER A 166 4.91 4.67 -13.21
N ARG A 167 4.51 5.94 -13.35
CA ARG A 167 4.90 6.81 -14.47
C ARG A 167 5.20 8.21 -13.95
N ALA A 168 6.47 8.52 -13.80
CA ALA A 168 6.90 9.81 -13.29
C ALA A 168 6.65 10.93 -14.30
N VAL A 169 6.00 12.01 -13.89
CA VAL A 169 5.86 13.26 -14.65
C VAL A 169 7.22 13.93 -14.76
N GLU A 170 7.92 14.06 -13.63
CA GLU A 170 9.28 14.57 -13.56
C GLU A 170 10.19 13.47 -13.01
N ARG A 171 11.23 13.13 -13.76
CA ARG A 171 12.15 12.06 -13.35
C ARG A 171 13.20 12.61 -12.40
N ILE A 172 12.99 12.38 -11.12
CA ILE A 172 14.01 12.58 -10.09
C ILE A 172 14.91 11.35 -10.08
N THR A 173 16.04 11.41 -10.77
CA THR A 173 17.10 10.40 -10.65
C THR A 173 18.11 10.84 -9.59
N MET A 174 18.86 9.89 -9.02
CA MET A 174 19.98 10.25 -8.12
C MET A 174 21.03 11.10 -8.84
N MET A 175 21.07 11.07 -10.19
CA MET A 175 22.04 11.77 -11.02
C MET A 175 21.70 13.25 -11.26
N ASN A 176 20.43 13.64 -11.20
CA ASN A 176 19.99 15.00 -11.49
C ASN A 176 19.37 15.73 -10.29
N ARG A 177 19.72 15.31 -9.06
CA ARG A 177 19.22 15.94 -7.82
C ARG A 177 19.46 17.46 -7.71
N GLY A 178 20.44 18.00 -8.43
CA GLY A 178 20.75 19.43 -8.45
C GLY A 178 20.01 20.25 -9.52
N GLU A 179 19.26 19.60 -10.42
CA GLU A 179 18.63 20.26 -11.57
C GLU A 179 17.14 20.57 -11.34
N HIS A 180 16.57 20.12 -10.22
CA HIS A 180 15.16 20.35 -9.91
C HIS A 180 14.96 21.71 -9.27
N PRO A 181 13.98 22.48 -9.74
CA PRO A 181 13.61 23.71 -9.05
C PRO A 181 13.16 23.39 -7.63
N PRO A 182 13.45 24.25 -6.63
CA PRO A 182 12.96 24.07 -5.28
C PRO A 182 11.43 23.98 -5.30
N TYR A 183 10.86 23.05 -4.53
CA TYR A 183 9.41 22.95 -4.38
C TYR A 183 8.83 24.33 -4.09
N LYS A 184 7.92 24.80 -4.94
CA LYS A 184 7.09 25.96 -4.63
C LYS A 184 6.02 25.45 -3.66
N HIS A 185 6.12 25.87 -2.41
CA HIS A 185 5.10 25.67 -1.38
C HIS A 185 3.81 26.43 -1.73
#